data_a8a6f3c4fa9ec61f5abfef29d29e0f24
#
_entry.id   a8a6f3c4fa9ec61f5abfef29d29e0f24
#
_cell.length_a   1.000
_cell.length_b   1.000
_cell.length_c   1.000
_cell.angle_alpha   90.00
_cell.angle_beta   90.00
_cell.angle_gamma   90.00
#
_symmetry.space_group_name_H-M   'P 1'
#
loop_
_entity.id
_entity.type
_entity.pdbx_description
1 polymer ?
#
loop_
_entity_poly.entity_id
_entity_poly.type
_entity_poly.pdbx_seq_one_letter_code
_entity_poly.pdbx_strand_id
1 'polypeptide(L)'
;FALPTQFLDFTKSRKGSFSEDGRVIHISVADPFCPELQKTVTKVAQEQSVTMHKNCTYVCIEGPRFSSKAESKFFRNTGADIIGMTLVPECQLAREAQMCYVSISTVTDYDVWAEKPVTAKEVLETLAKNVEKTKKMLSVLINEIPQSRECFCEKALSEAEF
;
A
#
# COMPACT_ATOMS: atom_id res chain seq x y z
N PHE A 1 -12.31 2.58 -1.98
CA PHE A 1 -10.87 2.37 -2.15
C PHE A 1 -10.09 3.32 -1.27
N ALA A 2 -8.87 2.95 -0.90
CA ALA A 2 -7.95 3.79 -0.15
C ALA A 2 -6.61 3.91 -0.89
N LEU A 3 -6.03 5.11 -0.84
CA LEU A 3 -4.74 5.44 -1.45
C LEU A 3 -3.78 5.87 -0.33
N PRO A 4 -2.95 4.95 0.18
CA PRO A 4 -2.02 5.26 1.24
C PRO A 4 -0.90 6.18 0.76
N THR A 5 -0.47 7.06 1.66
CA THR A 5 0.70 7.95 1.50
C THR A 5 1.80 7.58 2.47
N GLN A 6 1.48 6.84 3.53
CA GLN A 6 2.40 6.39 4.56
C GLN A 6 2.10 4.95 4.97
N PHE A 7 3.08 4.31 5.62
CA PHE A 7 2.87 2.99 6.20
C PHE A 7 3.60 2.81 7.54
N LEU A 8 3.11 1.85 8.30
CA LEU A 8 3.74 1.30 9.49
C LEU A 8 4.01 -0.18 9.25
N ASP A 9 5.25 -0.61 9.45
CA ASP A 9 5.67 -2.00 9.25
C ASP A 9 5.66 -2.78 10.57
N PHE A 10 4.74 -3.73 10.69
CA PHE A 10 4.66 -4.71 11.77
C PHE A 10 4.88 -6.13 11.27
N THR A 11 5.55 -6.29 10.13
CA THR A 11 5.98 -7.60 9.63
C THR A 11 7.24 -8.07 10.35
N LYS A 12 7.58 -9.37 10.28
CA LYS A 12 8.65 -9.96 11.09
C LYS A 12 9.70 -10.71 10.28
N SER A 13 9.28 -11.48 9.29
CA SER A 13 10.13 -12.50 8.67
C SER A 13 10.27 -12.31 7.15
N ARG A 14 10.09 -11.07 6.68
CA ARG A 14 10.14 -10.77 5.25
C ARG A 14 11.51 -10.25 4.84
N LYS A 15 11.98 -10.67 3.68
CA LYS A 15 13.21 -10.13 3.09
C LYS A 15 12.92 -8.71 2.59
N GLY A 16 13.54 -7.72 3.23
CA GLY A 16 13.25 -6.29 3.00
C GLY A 16 14.25 -5.58 2.09
N SER A 17 15.21 -6.31 1.48
CA SER A 17 16.21 -5.76 0.57
C SER A 17 16.59 -6.79 -0.48
N PHE A 18 16.99 -6.33 -1.66
CA PHE A 18 17.65 -7.17 -2.68
C PHE A 18 19.15 -7.34 -2.40
N SER A 19 19.72 -6.48 -1.54
CA SER A 19 21.14 -6.52 -1.24
C SER A 19 21.53 -7.86 -0.60
N GLU A 20 22.60 -8.43 -1.12
CA GLU A 20 23.27 -9.64 -0.66
C GLU A 20 24.77 -9.36 -0.53
N ASP A 21 25.56 -10.35 -0.10
CA ASP A 21 27.04 -10.27 -0.04
C ASP A 21 27.60 -9.18 0.87
N GLY A 22 26.88 -8.82 1.93
CA GLY A 22 27.36 -7.90 2.96
C GLY A 22 27.26 -6.41 2.62
N ARG A 23 26.75 -6.06 1.45
CA ARG A 23 26.39 -4.66 1.16
C ARG A 23 25.14 -4.27 1.91
N VAL A 24 25.12 -3.05 2.43
CA VAL A 24 23.98 -2.50 3.15
C VAL A 24 23.45 -1.29 2.37
N ILE A 25 22.17 -1.30 2.06
CA ILE A 25 21.49 -0.23 1.33
C ILE A 25 20.46 0.40 2.24
N HIS A 26 20.66 1.66 2.59
CA HIS A 26 19.78 2.44 3.46
C HIS A 26 18.85 3.35 2.63
N ILE A 27 17.88 2.76 1.93
CA ILE A 27 16.89 3.55 1.17
C ILE A 27 16.04 4.42 2.09
N SER A 28 15.75 5.64 1.65
CA SER A 28 14.76 6.48 2.32
C SER A 28 13.34 6.05 1.93
N VAL A 29 12.50 5.80 2.93
CA VAL A 29 11.06 5.55 2.81
C VAL A 29 10.23 6.64 3.49
N ALA A 30 10.79 7.84 3.67
CA ALA A 30 10.07 8.99 4.21
C ALA A 30 8.84 9.31 3.32
N ASP A 31 9.01 9.24 2.00
CA ASP A 31 7.94 9.33 1.00
C ASP A 31 7.92 8.02 0.20
N PRO A 32 7.24 6.97 0.68
CA PRO A 32 7.36 5.63 0.13
C PRO A 32 6.71 5.45 -1.25
N PHE A 33 5.74 6.29 -1.59
CA PHE A 33 4.94 6.17 -2.81
C PHE A 33 5.25 7.26 -3.83
N CYS A 34 5.18 6.90 -5.11
CA CYS A 34 5.41 7.84 -6.20
C CYS A 34 4.31 8.92 -6.28
N PRO A 35 4.67 10.21 -6.17
CA PRO A 35 3.69 11.29 -6.19
C PRO A 35 2.99 11.45 -7.55
N GLU A 36 3.66 11.11 -8.65
CA GLU A 36 3.08 11.17 -9.99
C GLU A 36 2.02 10.08 -10.16
N LEU A 37 2.33 8.84 -9.78
CA LEU A 37 1.35 7.76 -9.83
C LEU A 37 0.16 8.03 -8.90
N GLN A 38 0.37 8.64 -7.74
CA GLN A 38 -0.74 9.03 -6.85
C GLN A 38 -1.67 10.06 -7.49
N LYS A 39 -1.12 11.05 -8.22
CA LYS A 39 -1.90 12.01 -8.98
C LYS A 39 -2.69 11.32 -10.09
N THR A 40 -2.05 10.44 -10.85
CA THR A 40 -2.68 9.68 -11.94
C THR A 40 -3.81 8.80 -11.42
N VAL A 41 -3.58 8.05 -10.34
CA VAL A 41 -4.62 7.22 -9.68
C VAL A 41 -5.80 8.08 -9.21
N THR A 42 -5.52 9.22 -8.59
CA THR A 42 -6.56 10.14 -8.11
C THR A 42 -7.42 10.68 -9.26
N LYS A 43 -6.80 11.09 -10.37
CA LYS A 43 -7.48 11.55 -11.58
C LYS A 43 -8.41 10.47 -12.13
N VAL A 44 -7.87 9.28 -12.37
CA VAL A 44 -8.64 8.14 -12.93
C VAL A 44 -9.79 7.74 -12.00
N ALA A 45 -9.56 7.70 -10.69
CA ALA A 45 -10.62 7.39 -9.73
C ALA A 45 -11.78 8.40 -9.82
N GLN A 46 -11.48 9.69 -9.95
CA GLN A 46 -12.49 10.75 -10.13
C GLN A 46 -13.26 10.57 -11.44
N GLU A 47 -12.57 10.35 -12.55
CA GLU A 47 -13.18 10.15 -13.87
C GLU A 47 -14.08 8.90 -13.93
N GLN A 48 -13.70 7.84 -13.20
CA GLN A 48 -14.47 6.60 -13.09
C GLN A 48 -15.53 6.62 -11.97
N SER A 49 -15.71 7.76 -11.28
CA SER A 49 -16.63 7.90 -10.14
C SER A 49 -16.37 6.86 -9.03
N VAL A 50 -15.10 6.50 -8.83
CA VAL A 50 -14.66 5.61 -7.75
C VAL A 50 -14.38 6.42 -6.49
N THR A 51 -15.07 6.10 -5.40
CA THR A 51 -14.77 6.71 -4.09
C THR A 51 -13.38 6.30 -3.64
N MET A 52 -12.48 7.29 -3.50
CA MET A 52 -11.09 7.11 -3.11
C MET A 52 -10.76 7.93 -1.87
N HIS A 53 -10.44 7.25 -0.77
CA HIS A 53 -9.92 7.86 0.45
C HIS A 53 -8.41 8.05 0.29
N LYS A 54 -7.96 9.30 0.33
CA LYS A 54 -6.55 9.68 0.12
C LYS A 54 -5.84 9.95 1.45
N ASN A 55 -4.52 10.00 1.39
CA ASN A 55 -3.65 10.34 2.53
C ASN A 55 -3.80 9.38 3.71
N CYS A 56 -4.04 8.11 3.43
CA CYS A 56 -4.18 7.08 4.44
C CYS A 56 -2.81 6.57 4.91
N THR A 57 -2.71 6.22 6.18
CA THR A 57 -1.60 5.46 6.75
C THR A 57 -1.97 3.98 6.76
N TYR A 58 -1.17 3.16 6.07
CA TYR A 58 -1.35 1.72 5.99
C TYR A 58 -0.52 1.01 7.07
N VAL A 59 -1.12 0.27 7.98
CA VAL A 59 -0.38 -0.65 8.84
C VAL A 59 -0.30 -2.04 8.19
N CYS A 60 0.94 -2.51 7.96
CA CYS A 60 1.19 -3.84 7.41
C CYS A 60 1.53 -4.81 8.52
N ILE A 61 0.69 -5.81 8.74
CA ILE A 61 0.91 -6.88 9.71
C ILE A 61 1.37 -8.17 9.03
N GLU A 62 1.99 -9.06 9.80
CA GLU A 62 2.54 -10.30 9.25
C GLU A 62 1.46 -11.24 8.70
N GLY A 63 0.33 -11.38 9.40
CA GLY A 63 -0.64 -12.43 9.09
C GLY A 63 -0.12 -13.84 9.50
N PRO A 64 -0.77 -14.94 9.07
CA PRO A 64 -2.04 -14.98 8.32
C PRO A 64 -3.29 -14.71 9.19
N ARG A 65 -3.15 -14.63 10.52
CA ARG A 65 -4.26 -14.30 11.41
C ARG A 65 -4.66 -12.83 11.34
N PHE A 66 -5.92 -12.55 11.57
CA PHE A 66 -6.39 -11.20 11.81
C PHE A 66 -5.89 -10.66 13.16
N SER A 67 -5.98 -9.34 13.33
CA SER A 67 -5.63 -8.66 14.57
C SER A 67 -6.53 -9.07 15.72
N SER A 68 -5.99 -9.07 16.94
CA SER A 68 -6.83 -9.05 18.13
C SER A 68 -7.48 -7.67 18.31
N LYS A 69 -8.53 -7.57 19.14
CA LYS A 69 -9.15 -6.28 19.47
C LYS A 69 -8.16 -5.30 20.10
N ALA A 70 -7.20 -5.78 20.87
CA ALA A 70 -6.17 -4.95 21.48
C ALA A 70 -5.17 -4.43 20.44
N GLU A 71 -4.73 -5.27 19.49
CA GLU A 71 -3.88 -4.88 18.37
C GLU A 71 -4.58 -3.85 17.48
N SER A 72 -5.82 -4.09 17.11
CA SER A 72 -6.61 -3.16 16.30
C SER A 72 -6.76 -1.80 16.98
N LYS A 73 -7.05 -1.77 18.29
CA LYS A 73 -7.08 -0.54 19.07
C LYS A 73 -5.73 0.17 19.10
N PHE A 74 -4.64 -0.58 19.25
CA PHE A 74 -3.28 -0.04 19.22
C PHE A 74 -2.99 0.61 17.87
N PHE A 75 -3.22 -0.09 16.74
CA PHE A 75 -2.98 0.46 15.41
C PHE A 75 -3.80 1.72 15.14
N ARG A 76 -5.06 1.76 15.52
CA ARG A 76 -5.88 2.98 15.40
C ARG A 76 -5.31 4.15 16.22
N ASN A 77 -4.82 3.89 17.41
CA ASN A 77 -4.21 4.92 18.26
C ASN A 77 -2.88 5.45 17.70
N THR A 78 -2.20 4.70 16.83
CA THR A 78 -1.00 5.18 16.10
C THR A 78 -1.33 6.05 14.88
N GLY A 79 -2.61 6.26 14.58
CA GLY A 79 -3.05 7.00 13.41
C GLY A 79 -3.15 6.18 12.12
N ALA A 80 -3.14 4.84 12.23
CA ALA A 80 -3.37 3.98 11.07
C ALA A 80 -4.84 4.04 10.62
N ASP A 81 -5.04 4.22 9.32
CA ASP A 81 -6.37 4.31 8.69
C ASP A 81 -6.82 2.97 8.11
N ILE A 82 -5.90 2.20 7.58
CA ILE A 82 -6.15 0.89 6.97
C ILE A 82 -5.14 -0.14 7.44
N ILE A 83 -5.57 -1.41 7.47
CA ILE A 83 -4.75 -2.54 7.85
C ILE A 83 -4.74 -3.58 6.73
N GLY A 84 -3.58 -4.20 6.51
CA GLY A 84 -3.44 -5.30 5.56
C GLY A 84 -2.15 -6.08 5.79
N MET A 85 -1.85 -7.01 4.88
CA MET A 85 -0.76 -7.97 5.06
C MET A 85 0.25 -7.97 3.90
N THR A 86 0.09 -7.11 2.88
CA THR A 86 0.77 -7.30 1.58
C THR A 86 1.68 -6.15 1.17
N LEU A 87 1.54 -4.96 1.75
CA LEU A 87 2.28 -3.77 1.32
C LEU A 87 3.80 -3.93 1.49
N VAL A 88 4.22 -4.51 2.60
CA VAL A 88 5.62 -4.77 2.92
C VAL A 88 5.94 -6.24 2.60
N PRO A 89 7.07 -6.56 1.96
CA PRO A 89 8.20 -5.69 1.59
C PRO A 89 8.08 -5.02 0.21
N GLU A 90 6.99 -5.19 -0.50
CA GLU A 90 6.85 -4.78 -1.90
C GLU A 90 7.17 -3.28 -2.12
N CYS A 91 6.62 -2.40 -1.27
CA CYS A 91 6.85 -0.96 -1.41
C CYS A 91 8.32 -0.56 -1.22
N GLN A 92 9.01 -1.15 -0.25
CA GLN A 92 10.42 -0.86 0.00
C GLN A 92 11.35 -1.49 -1.04
N LEU A 93 11.04 -2.70 -1.52
CA LEU A 93 11.77 -3.34 -2.61
C LEU A 93 11.60 -2.57 -3.93
N ALA A 94 10.38 -2.08 -4.23
CA ALA A 94 10.16 -1.21 -5.37
C ALA A 94 10.98 0.09 -5.26
N ARG A 95 11.09 0.64 -4.05
CA ARG A 95 11.92 1.82 -3.78
C ARG A 95 13.39 1.55 -4.01
N GLU A 96 13.92 0.43 -3.50
CA GLU A 96 15.30 -0.02 -3.72
C GLU A 96 15.58 -0.29 -5.21
N ALA A 97 14.61 -0.82 -5.94
CA ALA A 97 14.67 -1.01 -7.39
C ALA A 97 14.47 0.30 -8.19
N GLN A 98 14.36 1.46 -7.53
CA GLN A 98 14.13 2.76 -8.17
C GLN A 98 12.86 2.81 -9.04
N MET A 99 11.86 2.00 -8.69
CA MET A 99 10.59 1.93 -9.38
C MET A 99 9.59 2.97 -8.84
N CYS A 100 8.75 3.51 -9.72
CA CYS A 100 7.56 4.23 -9.29
C CYS A 100 6.55 3.22 -8.74
N TYR A 101 6.15 3.39 -7.49
CA TYR A 101 5.22 2.48 -6.82
C TYR A 101 4.06 3.24 -6.20
N VAL A 102 2.87 2.70 -6.30
CA VAL A 102 1.67 3.17 -5.63
C VAL A 102 0.82 1.98 -5.20
N SER A 103 0.23 2.04 -4.02
CA SER A 103 -0.72 1.04 -3.54
C SER A 103 -2.14 1.55 -3.69
N ILE A 104 -3.02 0.71 -4.22
CA ILE A 104 -4.46 0.94 -4.28
C ILE A 104 -5.14 -0.14 -3.47
N SER A 105 -5.64 0.23 -2.29
CA SER A 105 -6.24 -0.71 -1.36
C SER A 105 -7.75 -0.76 -1.53
N THR A 106 -8.31 -1.95 -1.66
CA THR A 106 -9.76 -2.17 -1.63
C THR A 106 -10.17 -2.48 -0.21
N VAL A 107 -11.03 -1.66 0.38
CA VAL A 107 -11.54 -1.86 1.74
C VAL A 107 -12.60 -2.95 1.72
N THR A 108 -12.44 -3.98 2.54
CA THR A 108 -13.33 -5.15 2.60
C THR A 108 -14.18 -5.18 3.86
N ASP A 109 -13.70 -4.61 4.94
CA ASP A 109 -14.32 -4.71 6.26
C ASP A 109 -13.83 -3.61 7.21
N TYR A 110 -14.30 -3.64 8.43
CA TYR A 110 -13.96 -2.69 9.49
C TYR A 110 -13.04 -3.28 10.56
N ASP A 111 -12.26 -4.33 10.21
CA ASP A 111 -11.40 -5.03 11.16
C ASP A 111 -12.21 -5.57 12.38
N VAL A 112 -11.53 -5.96 13.44
CA VAL A 112 -12.15 -6.56 14.64
C VAL A 112 -12.78 -5.56 15.61
N TRP A 113 -12.81 -4.28 15.29
CA TRP A 113 -13.50 -3.27 16.10
C TRP A 113 -14.98 -3.11 15.78
N ALA A 114 -15.44 -3.68 14.67
CA ALA A 114 -16.86 -3.78 14.39
C ALA A 114 -17.58 -4.65 15.45
N GLU A 115 -18.89 -4.49 15.58
CA GLU A 115 -19.68 -5.25 16.56
C GLU A 115 -19.56 -6.76 16.37
N LYS A 116 -19.38 -7.20 15.11
CA LYS A 116 -19.14 -8.61 14.76
C LYS A 116 -17.70 -8.79 14.27
N PRO A 117 -17.01 -9.87 14.73
CA PRO A 117 -15.71 -10.22 14.17
C PRO A 117 -15.78 -10.45 12.67
N VAL A 118 -14.76 -9.98 11.95
CA VAL A 118 -14.59 -10.21 10.53
C VAL A 118 -14.45 -11.71 10.25
N THR A 119 -15.18 -12.20 9.25
CA THR A 119 -15.05 -13.58 8.77
C THR A 119 -14.37 -13.62 7.40
N ALA A 120 -13.60 -14.67 7.14
CA ALA A 120 -12.97 -14.86 5.82
C ALA A 120 -14.00 -14.88 4.67
N LYS A 121 -15.21 -15.37 4.93
CA LYS A 121 -16.30 -15.40 3.95
C LYS A 121 -16.73 -13.99 3.55
N GLU A 122 -16.99 -13.11 4.52
CA GLU A 122 -17.40 -11.70 4.26
C GLU A 122 -16.31 -10.94 3.50
N VAL A 123 -15.03 -11.16 3.86
CA VAL A 123 -13.88 -10.58 3.14
C VAL A 123 -13.89 -11.03 1.67
N LEU A 124 -14.05 -12.33 1.41
CA LEU A 124 -14.06 -12.88 0.04
C LEU A 124 -15.24 -12.36 -0.78
N GLU A 125 -16.43 -12.28 -0.21
CA GLU A 125 -17.62 -11.76 -0.89
C GLU A 125 -17.46 -10.28 -1.27
N THR A 126 -16.91 -9.48 -0.37
CA THR A 126 -16.67 -8.05 -0.63
C THR A 126 -15.53 -7.87 -1.65
N LEU A 127 -14.46 -8.67 -1.53
CA LEU A 127 -13.37 -8.69 -2.49
C LEU A 127 -13.85 -9.00 -3.90
N ALA A 128 -14.70 -10.02 -4.07
CA ALA A 128 -15.26 -10.37 -5.38
C ALA A 128 -16.03 -9.21 -6.02
N LYS A 129 -16.81 -8.45 -5.22
CA LYS A 129 -17.52 -7.24 -5.71
C LYS A 129 -16.54 -6.12 -6.10
N ASN A 130 -15.43 -5.98 -5.38
CA ASN A 130 -14.43 -4.95 -5.64
C ASN A 130 -13.55 -5.27 -6.87
N VAL A 131 -13.32 -6.55 -7.20
CA VAL A 131 -12.48 -6.99 -8.31
C VAL A 131 -12.90 -6.36 -9.64
N GLU A 132 -14.19 -6.35 -9.96
CA GLU A 132 -14.67 -5.81 -11.23
C GLU A 132 -14.45 -4.28 -11.33
N LYS A 133 -14.63 -3.56 -10.23
CA LYS A 133 -14.32 -2.12 -10.17
C LYS A 133 -12.83 -1.86 -10.32
N THR A 134 -12.01 -2.69 -9.66
CA THR A 134 -10.55 -2.63 -9.75
C THR A 134 -10.07 -2.87 -11.17
N LYS A 135 -10.57 -3.91 -11.84
CA LYS A 135 -10.22 -4.21 -13.24
C LYS A 135 -10.53 -3.03 -14.17
N LYS A 136 -11.72 -2.44 -14.05
CA LYS A 136 -12.12 -1.28 -14.85
C LYS A 136 -11.19 -0.10 -14.61
N MET A 137 -10.89 0.21 -13.36
CA MET A 137 -10.01 1.31 -13.02
C MET A 137 -8.59 1.06 -13.53
N LEU A 138 -8.04 -0.14 -13.38
CA LEU A 138 -6.70 -0.51 -13.82
C LEU A 138 -6.57 -0.46 -15.35
N SER A 139 -7.60 -0.88 -16.12
CA SER A 139 -7.57 -0.84 -17.57
C SER A 139 -7.44 0.59 -18.13
N VAL A 140 -8.01 1.57 -17.42
CA VAL A 140 -7.84 3.00 -17.77
C VAL A 140 -6.49 3.50 -17.26
N LEU A 141 -6.16 3.20 -16.00
CA LEU A 141 -4.97 3.67 -15.33
C LEU A 141 -3.68 3.31 -16.08
N ILE A 142 -3.58 2.09 -16.61
CA ILE A 142 -2.40 1.64 -17.36
C ILE A 142 -2.11 2.54 -18.57
N ASN A 143 -3.15 3.03 -19.23
CA ASN A 143 -3.01 3.93 -20.40
C ASN A 143 -2.69 5.38 -20.01
N GLU A 144 -2.94 5.75 -18.75
CA GLU A 144 -2.69 7.10 -18.23
C GLU A 144 -1.33 7.23 -17.52
N ILE A 145 -0.58 6.13 -17.38
CA ILE A 145 0.77 6.16 -16.80
C ILE A 145 1.69 6.98 -17.72
N PRO A 146 2.36 8.02 -17.19
CA PRO A 146 3.29 8.83 -17.98
C PRO A 146 4.42 8.00 -18.61
N GLN A 147 4.77 8.27 -19.85
CA GLN A 147 5.89 7.61 -20.53
C GLN A 147 7.25 8.08 -20.03
N SER A 148 7.32 9.32 -19.53
CA SER A 148 8.48 9.88 -18.83
C SER A 148 8.12 10.15 -17.38
N ARG A 149 9.11 10.19 -16.51
CA ARG A 149 8.93 10.50 -15.10
C ARG A 149 9.85 11.66 -14.67
N GLU A 150 9.31 12.54 -13.85
CA GLU A 150 10.03 13.65 -13.23
C GLU A 150 10.12 13.51 -11.70
N CYS A 151 9.60 12.38 -11.18
CA CYS A 151 9.58 12.10 -9.75
C CYS A 151 10.97 11.71 -9.22
N PHE A 152 11.13 11.74 -7.91
CA PHE A 152 12.37 11.39 -7.22
C PHE A 152 12.67 9.87 -7.19
N CYS A 153 11.77 9.02 -7.70
CA CYS A 153 11.89 7.55 -7.54
C CYS A 153 13.16 6.98 -8.19
N GLU A 154 13.61 7.54 -9.33
CA GLU A 154 14.86 7.09 -10.00
C GLU A 154 16.15 7.43 -9.23
N LYS A 155 16.05 8.28 -8.20
CA LYS A 155 17.18 8.72 -7.40
C LYS A 155 17.23 8.07 -6.01
N ALA A 156 16.43 7.03 -5.79
CA ALA A 156 16.30 6.42 -4.47
C ALA A 156 17.61 5.83 -3.92
N LEU A 157 18.55 5.45 -4.80
CA LEU A 157 19.86 4.92 -4.39
C LEU A 157 20.97 5.97 -4.37
N SER A 158 20.73 7.21 -4.82
CA SER A 158 21.80 8.20 -4.97
C SER A 158 22.57 8.54 -3.68
N GLU A 159 21.97 8.30 -2.52
CA GLU A 159 22.54 8.53 -1.20
C GLU A 159 22.34 7.34 -0.25
N ALA A 160 22.07 6.14 -0.78
CA ALA A 160 21.65 4.98 -0.01
C ALA A 160 22.73 3.92 0.20
N GLU A 161 23.82 3.98 -0.53
CA GLU A 161 24.93 3.00 -0.46
C GLU A 161 26.08 3.51 0.41
N PHE A 162 26.64 2.60 1.22
CA PHE A 162 27.86 2.79 2.01
C PHE A 162 28.90 1.75 1.60
#